data_61277756c71f9f3edbbfbf245b3e965e
#
_entry.id   61277756c71f9f3edbbfbf245b3e965e
#
_cell.length_a   1.000
_cell.length_b   1.000
_cell.length_c   1.000
_cell.angle_alpha   90.00
_cell.angle_beta   90.00
_cell.angle_gamma   90.00
#
_symmetry.space_group_name_H-M   'P 1'
#
loop_
_entity.id
_entity.type
_entity.pdbx_description
1 polymer ?
#
loop_
_entity_poly.entity_id
_entity_poly.type
_entity_poly.pdbx_seq_one_letter_code
_entity_poly.pdbx_strand_id
1 'polypeptide(L)'
;LVARALVDDGDTVVVERPSYLAALQAIGLNAPRWRTIAVDTDGGRVDELLRLPAGERPRLVYVVANFANPTGATMSLERRRRLAAWAAEHRVFVLEDDPYGELRTRGEPVPSIVALARAIPGAADWVGYASTLSKTVAPGLRVGWLLLPEWLRDAVARLKQATDLHTSSFAQEVARHYLASGRLATRLPRLRDAYRQRCAALADALGAAFGARLAFEPPQGGMFLWARFTDGTRPRELLPRALANGVTFVPGDAFYAVDPDPHTLRLNFSACDPVRLREGVARLAATASAAG
;
A
#
# COMPACT_ATOMS: atom_id res chain seq x y z
N LEU A 1 -14.08 -8.40 -0.99
CA LEU A 1 -15.53 -8.14 -0.96
C LEU A 1 -15.91 -7.04 -1.95
N VAL A 2 -15.31 -5.84 -1.87
CA VAL A 2 -15.63 -4.70 -2.76
C VAL A 2 -15.46 -5.08 -4.24
N ALA A 3 -14.32 -5.69 -4.61
CA ALA A 3 -14.11 -6.13 -5.99
C ALA A 3 -15.18 -7.14 -6.45
N ARG A 4 -15.53 -8.10 -5.59
CA ARG A 4 -16.61 -9.06 -5.89
C ARG A 4 -18.00 -8.44 -6.05
N ALA A 5 -18.22 -7.27 -5.42
CA ALA A 5 -19.49 -6.56 -5.54
C ALA A 5 -19.57 -5.69 -6.79
N LEU A 6 -18.44 -5.27 -7.34
CA LEU A 6 -18.40 -4.23 -8.37
C LEU A 6 -17.83 -4.69 -9.71
N VAL A 7 -16.96 -5.70 -9.71
CA VAL A 7 -16.15 -6.05 -10.87
C VAL A 7 -16.60 -7.40 -11.41
N ASP A 8 -17.06 -7.41 -12.66
CA ASP A 8 -17.34 -8.60 -13.44
C ASP A 8 -16.14 -8.93 -14.36
N ASP A 9 -16.17 -10.13 -14.95
CA ASP A 9 -15.17 -10.57 -15.93
C ASP A 9 -15.05 -9.57 -17.08
N GLY A 10 -13.84 -9.16 -17.39
CA GLY A 10 -13.53 -8.20 -18.45
C GLY A 10 -13.79 -6.72 -18.11
N ASP A 11 -14.31 -6.40 -16.92
CA ASP A 11 -14.41 -5.01 -16.46
C ASP A 11 -13.04 -4.36 -16.30
N THR A 12 -12.95 -3.07 -16.56
CA THR A 12 -11.70 -2.33 -16.36
C THR A 12 -11.51 -1.95 -14.90
N VAL A 13 -10.34 -2.30 -14.34
CA VAL A 13 -9.90 -1.85 -13.01
C VAL A 13 -8.60 -1.09 -13.13
N VAL A 14 -8.53 0.07 -12.47
CA VAL A 14 -7.30 0.87 -12.39
C VAL A 14 -6.63 0.68 -11.04
N VAL A 15 -5.31 0.46 -11.08
CA VAL A 15 -4.46 0.36 -9.91
C VAL A 15 -3.18 1.18 -10.09
N GLU A 16 -2.50 1.49 -8.99
CA GLU A 16 -1.16 2.07 -9.04
C GLU A 16 -0.15 1.06 -9.62
N ARG A 17 0.90 1.56 -10.26
CA ARG A 17 2.01 0.75 -10.78
C ARG A 17 3.33 1.20 -10.15
N PRO A 18 3.88 0.42 -9.22
CA PRO A 18 3.37 -0.84 -8.66
C PRO A 18 2.24 -0.66 -7.64
N SER A 19 1.55 -1.75 -7.27
CA SER A 19 0.45 -1.76 -6.30
C SER A 19 0.54 -2.92 -5.31
N TYR A 20 -0.36 -2.95 -4.33
CA TYR A 20 -0.36 -3.97 -3.28
C TYR A 20 -0.68 -5.37 -3.83
N LEU A 21 0.29 -6.29 -3.71
CA LEU A 21 0.21 -7.65 -4.23
C LEU A 21 -1.09 -8.38 -3.87
N ALA A 22 -1.51 -8.34 -2.60
CA ALA A 22 -2.72 -9.06 -2.19
C ALA A 22 -4.01 -8.40 -2.72
N ALA A 23 -4.01 -7.10 -2.99
CA ALA A 23 -5.12 -6.46 -3.68
C ALA A 23 -5.17 -6.90 -5.15
N LEU A 24 -4.01 -6.95 -5.84
CA LEU A 24 -3.93 -7.47 -7.20
C LEU A 24 -4.45 -8.90 -7.29
N GLN A 25 -4.06 -9.76 -6.34
CA GLN A 25 -4.54 -11.14 -6.27
C GLN A 25 -6.05 -11.22 -6.01
N ALA A 26 -6.56 -10.45 -5.02
CA ALA A 26 -7.96 -10.49 -4.65
C ALA A 26 -8.89 -9.92 -5.73
N ILE A 27 -8.49 -8.84 -6.39
CA ILE A 27 -9.23 -8.23 -7.51
C ILE A 27 -9.10 -9.11 -8.75
N GLY A 28 -7.91 -9.70 -8.98
CA GLY A 28 -7.61 -10.58 -10.10
C GLY A 28 -8.49 -11.83 -10.19
N LEU A 29 -9.09 -12.28 -9.07
CA LEU A 29 -10.07 -13.37 -9.06
C LEU A 29 -11.32 -13.09 -9.92
N ASN A 30 -11.58 -11.82 -10.21
CA ASN A 30 -12.69 -11.40 -11.07
C ASN A 30 -12.26 -11.20 -12.54
N ALA A 31 -11.06 -11.64 -12.93
CA ALA A 31 -10.52 -11.53 -14.28
C ALA A 31 -10.66 -10.14 -14.95
N PRO A 32 -10.30 -9.03 -14.26
CA PRO A 32 -10.46 -7.69 -14.82
C PRO A 32 -9.46 -7.41 -15.93
N ARG A 33 -9.78 -6.43 -16.77
CA ARG A 33 -8.78 -5.76 -17.61
C ARG A 33 -8.06 -4.71 -16.78
N TRP A 34 -6.76 -4.91 -16.58
CA TRP A 34 -5.95 -4.00 -15.82
C TRP A 34 -5.61 -2.73 -16.61
N ARG A 35 -5.77 -1.59 -15.95
CA ARG A 35 -5.14 -0.31 -16.31
C ARG A 35 -4.34 0.16 -15.12
N THR A 36 -3.25 0.87 -15.39
CA THR A 36 -2.37 1.33 -14.32
C THR A 36 -2.09 2.81 -14.44
N ILE A 37 -1.89 3.46 -13.30
CA ILE A 37 -1.31 4.80 -13.18
C ILE A 37 0.07 4.70 -12.57
N ALA A 38 1.02 5.47 -13.08
CA ALA A 38 2.37 5.51 -12.52
C ALA A 38 2.37 6.12 -11.12
N VAL A 39 3.38 5.77 -10.32
CA VAL A 39 3.62 6.32 -8.99
C VAL A 39 4.93 7.11 -9.01
N ASP A 40 4.90 8.32 -8.45
CA ASP A 40 6.09 9.15 -8.18
C ASP A 40 6.15 9.53 -6.69
N THR A 41 6.97 10.51 -6.34
CA THR A 41 7.14 11.00 -4.95
C THR A 41 5.84 11.54 -4.33
N ASP A 42 4.91 12.01 -5.16
CA ASP A 42 3.59 12.51 -4.77
C ASP A 42 2.47 11.46 -4.85
N GLY A 43 2.82 10.17 -4.95
CA GLY A 43 1.88 9.06 -5.05
C GLY A 43 1.39 8.78 -6.47
N GLY A 44 0.24 8.15 -6.63
CA GLY A 44 -0.35 7.82 -7.92
C GLY A 44 -0.61 9.05 -8.80
N ARG A 45 -0.23 8.98 -10.07
CA ARG A 45 -0.40 10.06 -11.06
C ARG A 45 -1.83 10.13 -11.56
N VAL A 46 -2.68 10.79 -10.79
CA VAL A 46 -4.13 10.93 -11.04
C VAL A 46 -4.43 11.55 -12.41
N ASP A 47 -3.55 12.42 -12.93
CA ASP A 47 -3.67 13.00 -14.25
C ASP A 47 -3.67 11.96 -15.39
N GLU A 48 -3.15 10.78 -15.17
CA GLU A 48 -3.25 9.67 -16.13
C GLU A 48 -4.68 9.10 -16.22
N LEU A 49 -5.47 9.16 -15.15
CA LEU A 49 -6.90 8.83 -15.19
C LEU A 49 -7.69 9.78 -16.09
N LEU A 50 -7.33 11.06 -16.12
CA LEU A 50 -7.99 12.08 -16.92
C LEU A 50 -7.78 11.86 -18.44
N ARG A 51 -6.83 11.01 -18.81
CA ARG A 51 -6.49 10.68 -20.20
C ARG A 51 -7.09 9.35 -20.66
N LEU A 52 -7.84 8.66 -19.80
CA LEU A 52 -8.50 7.43 -20.20
C LEU A 52 -9.53 7.74 -21.32
N PRO A 53 -9.57 6.92 -22.39
CA PRO A 53 -10.58 7.07 -23.44
C PRO A 53 -11.99 7.02 -22.86
N ALA A 54 -12.92 7.81 -23.41
CA ALA A 54 -14.29 7.90 -22.92
C ALA A 54 -15.04 6.55 -22.87
N GLY A 55 -14.64 5.56 -23.69
CA GLY A 55 -15.17 4.20 -23.68
C GLY A 55 -14.53 3.25 -22.67
N GLU A 56 -13.48 3.68 -21.99
CA GLU A 56 -12.72 2.85 -21.02
C GLU A 56 -13.02 3.24 -19.56
N ARG A 57 -14.26 3.54 -19.25
CA ARG A 57 -14.65 3.89 -17.87
C ARG A 57 -14.39 2.72 -16.92
N PRO A 58 -13.48 2.86 -15.93
CA PRO A 58 -13.23 1.77 -14.99
C PRO A 58 -14.42 1.58 -14.03
N ARG A 59 -14.59 0.35 -13.56
CA ARG A 59 -15.54 0.01 -12.51
C ARG A 59 -15.00 0.31 -11.13
N LEU A 60 -13.68 0.19 -10.97
CA LEU A 60 -12.97 0.38 -9.70
C LEU A 60 -11.63 1.05 -9.96
N VAL A 61 -11.30 2.04 -9.15
CA VAL A 61 -9.94 2.56 -8.95
C VAL A 61 -9.52 2.19 -7.54
N TYR A 62 -8.41 1.46 -7.39
CA TYR A 62 -7.84 1.08 -6.10
C TYR A 62 -6.52 1.81 -5.87
N VAL A 63 -6.39 2.51 -4.76
CA VAL A 63 -5.19 3.25 -4.38
C VAL A 63 -4.83 3.06 -2.91
N VAL A 64 -3.52 3.14 -2.60
CA VAL A 64 -2.98 3.18 -1.24
C VAL A 64 -2.40 4.57 -0.99
N ALA A 65 -3.22 5.47 -0.47
CA ALA A 65 -2.89 6.89 -0.42
C ALA A 65 -1.81 7.27 0.61
N ASN A 66 -1.54 6.45 1.61
CA ASN A 66 -0.54 6.69 2.65
C ASN A 66 0.49 5.58 2.67
N PHE A 67 1.77 5.94 2.46
CA PHE A 67 2.91 5.00 2.59
C PHE A 67 2.67 3.70 1.82
N ALA A 68 2.29 3.85 0.55
CA ALA A 68 1.82 2.78 -0.32
C ALA A 68 2.73 1.53 -0.26
N ASN A 69 2.12 0.38 -0.23
CA ASN A 69 2.82 -0.89 -0.40
C ASN A 69 2.80 -1.25 -1.90
N PRO A 70 3.97 -1.27 -2.59
CA PRO A 70 5.31 -1.40 -2.03
C PRO A 70 6.12 -0.10 -1.92
N THR A 71 5.72 1.02 -2.55
CA THR A 71 6.56 2.17 -2.86
C THR A 71 6.94 3.04 -1.65
N GLY A 72 6.15 3.02 -0.59
CA GLY A 72 6.28 3.96 0.53
C GLY A 72 5.80 5.38 0.20
N ALA A 73 5.34 5.64 -1.02
CA ALA A 73 4.87 6.94 -1.47
C ALA A 73 3.61 7.39 -0.71
N THR A 74 3.44 8.69 -0.59
CA THR A 74 2.22 9.30 -0.03
C THR A 74 1.58 10.20 -1.08
N MET A 75 0.31 9.95 -1.38
CA MET A 75 -0.43 10.76 -2.32
C MET A 75 -0.62 12.18 -1.77
N SER A 76 -0.25 13.19 -2.56
CA SER A 76 -0.38 14.60 -2.17
C SER A 76 -1.84 15.03 -2.00
N LEU A 77 -2.06 16.08 -1.19
CA LEU A 77 -3.40 16.63 -0.95
C LEU A 77 -4.11 17.03 -2.24
N GLU A 78 -3.37 17.61 -3.18
CA GLU A 78 -3.91 18.01 -4.48
C GLU A 78 -4.42 16.80 -5.27
N ARG A 79 -3.61 15.74 -5.38
CA ARG A 79 -4.01 14.51 -6.08
C ARG A 79 -5.21 13.83 -5.44
N ARG A 80 -5.29 13.82 -4.10
CA ARG A 80 -6.47 13.27 -3.40
C ARG A 80 -7.74 14.03 -3.72
N ARG A 81 -7.68 15.40 -3.73
CA ARG A 81 -8.84 16.23 -4.11
C ARG A 81 -9.26 16.01 -5.55
N ARG A 82 -8.29 15.97 -6.46
CA ARG A 82 -8.55 15.71 -7.89
C ARG A 82 -9.16 14.34 -8.12
N LEU A 83 -8.65 13.32 -7.42
CA LEU A 83 -9.20 11.96 -7.52
C LEU A 83 -10.65 11.89 -7.00
N ALA A 84 -10.96 12.52 -5.87
CA ALA A 84 -12.32 12.58 -5.34
C ALA A 84 -13.29 13.34 -6.27
N ALA A 85 -12.85 14.46 -6.84
CA ALA A 85 -13.65 15.22 -7.82
C ALA A 85 -13.89 14.41 -9.10
N TRP A 86 -12.84 13.76 -9.62
CA TRP A 86 -12.94 12.90 -10.80
C TRP A 86 -13.88 11.71 -10.56
N ALA A 87 -13.83 11.10 -9.37
CA ALA A 87 -14.73 10.01 -9.00
C ALA A 87 -16.20 10.43 -9.07
N ALA A 88 -16.55 11.62 -8.58
CA ALA A 88 -17.90 12.19 -8.65
C ALA A 88 -18.33 12.48 -10.08
N GLU A 89 -17.50 13.17 -10.85
CA GLU A 89 -17.79 13.56 -12.24
C GLU A 89 -18.05 12.35 -13.15
N HIS A 90 -17.21 11.32 -13.00
CA HIS A 90 -17.28 10.14 -13.86
C HIS A 90 -18.12 9.01 -13.26
N ARG A 91 -18.62 9.17 -12.02
CA ARG A 91 -19.35 8.15 -11.27
C ARG A 91 -18.59 6.82 -11.22
N VAL A 92 -17.30 6.87 -10.93
CA VAL A 92 -16.40 5.73 -10.82
C VAL A 92 -16.05 5.52 -9.36
N PHE A 93 -16.17 4.29 -8.86
CA PHE A 93 -15.88 4.00 -7.47
C PHE A 93 -14.37 3.95 -7.23
N VAL A 94 -13.91 4.76 -6.26
CA VAL A 94 -12.54 4.79 -5.77
C VAL A 94 -12.48 4.13 -4.40
N LEU A 95 -11.67 3.08 -4.26
CA LEU A 95 -11.36 2.48 -2.97
C LEU A 95 -10.00 2.97 -2.49
N GLU A 96 -10.01 3.79 -1.43
CA GLU A 96 -8.82 4.17 -0.68
C GLU A 96 -8.51 3.08 0.36
N ASP A 97 -7.37 2.39 0.24
CA ASP A 97 -6.88 1.43 1.22
C ASP A 97 -5.80 2.10 2.09
N ASP A 98 -6.06 2.23 3.38
CA ASP A 98 -5.19 2.97 4.31
C ASP A 98 -4.85 2.16 5.57
N PRO A 99 -4.01 1.14 5.46
CA PRO A 99 -3.53 0.39 6.61
C PRO A 99 -2.40 1.11 7.38
N TYR A 100 -1.79 2.15 6.81
CA TYR A 100 -0.54 2.74 7.30
C TYR A 100 -0.64 4.20 7.72
N GLY A 101 -1.74 4.91 7.53
CA GLY A 101 -1.87 6.35 7.77
C GLY A 101 -1.41 6.79 9.16
N GLU A 102 -1.68 5.97 10.18
CA GLU A 102 -1.23 6.20 11.55
C GLU A 102 0.29 6.01 11.77
N LEU A 103 1.02 5.47 10.79
CA LEU A 103 2.46 5.18 10.89
C LEU A 103 3.32 6.27 10.26
N ARG A 104 2.83 7.51 10.22
CA ARG A 104 3.62 8.67 9.77
C ARG A 104 4.74 8.98 10.75
N THR A 105 5.96 9.06 10.24
CA THR A 105 7.18 9.32 11.03
C THR A 105 7.77 10.71 10.75
N ARG A 106 7.42 11.32 9.61
CA ARG A 106 7.87 12.65 9.18
C ARG A 106 6.77 13.36 8.37
N GLY A 107 6.84 14.69 8.33
CA GLY A 107 5.88 15.53 7.59
C GLY A 107 4.51 15.62 8.27
N GLU A 108 3.64 16.43 7.68
CA GLU A 108 2.30 16.67 8.20
C GLU A 108 1.29 15.60 7.74
N PRO A 109 0.27 15.29 8.54
CA PRO A 109 -0.83 14.42 8.15
C PRO A 109 -1.57 14.97 6.93
N VAL A 110 -1.92 14.09 5.99
CA VAL A 110 -2.73 14.43 4.82
C VAL A 110 -4.12 13.82 5.01
N PRO A 111 -5.21 14.59 4.91
CA PRO A 111 -6.57 14.06 5.01
C PRO A 111 -6.83 12.93 4.00
N SER A 112 -7.57 11.90 4.41
CA SER A 112 -7.95 10.80 3.52
C SER A 112 -8.84 11.29 2.37
N ILE A 113 -8.85 10.55 1.26
CA ILE A 113 -9.69 10.87 0.09
C ILE A 113 -11.16 10.86 0.50
N VAL A 114 -11.58 9.88 1.32
CA VAL A 114 -12.96 9.80 1.81
C VAL A 114 -13.34 10.98 2.69
N ALA A 115 -12.41 11.54 3.47
CA ALA A 115 -12.67 12.75 4.25
C ALA A 115 -12.84 13.98 3.36
N LEU A 116 -12.01 14.11 2.33
CA LEU A 116 -12.07 15.20 1.34
C LEU A 116 -13.35 15.10 0.48
N ALA A 117 -13.76 13.89 0.13
CA ALA A 117 -14.95 13.64 -0.67
C ALA A 117 -16.24 14.22 -0.05
N ARG A 118 -16.30 14.31 1.30
CA ARG A 118 -17.45 14.91 2.01
C ARG A 118 -17.66 16.40 1.70
N ALA A 119 -16.60 17.10 1.35
CA ALA A 119 -16.63 18.52 1.00
C ALA A 119 -16.78 18.78 -0.51
N ILE A 120 -16.79 17.73 -1.34
CA ILE A 120 -16.90 17.80 -2.78
C ILE A 120 -18.30 17.29 -3.17
N PRO A 121 -19.15 18.09 -3.84
CA PRO A 121 -20.50 17.69 -4.21
C PRO A 121 -20.53 16.36 -4.98
N GLY A 122 -21.31 15.41 -4.49
CA GLY A 122 -21.49 14.07 -5.11
C GLY A 122 -20.33 13.09 -4.94
N ALA A 123 -19.18 13.50 -4.40
CA ALA A 123 -18.01 12.61 -4.30
C ALA A 123 -18.14 11.55 -3.20
N ALA A 124 -18.91 11.83 -2.13
CA ALA A 124 -19.12 10.88 -1.04
C ALA A 124 -19.77 9.56 -1.51
N ASP A 125 -20.53 9.59 -2.60
CA ASP A 125 -21.16 8.40 -3.18
C ASP A 125 -20.21 7.54 -3.99
N TRP A 126 -19.00 8.04 -4.29
CA TRP A 126 -18.06 7.35 -5.20
C TRP A 126 -16.70 7.07 -4.56
N VAL A 127 -16.53 7.36 -3.27
CA VAL A 127 -15.29 7.09 -2.53
C VAL A 127 -15.59 6.19 -1.34
N GLY A 128 -14.91 5.04 -1.30
CA GLY A 128 -14.88 4.15 -0.14
C GLY A 128 -13.50 4.14 0.51
N TYR A 129 -13.47 3.71 1.77
CA TYR A 129 -12.25 3.63 2.57
C TYR A 129 -12.14 2.27 3.24
N ALA A 130 -10.96 1.66 3.15
CA ALA A 130 -10.60 0.42 3.83
C ALA A 130 -9.46 0.67 4.81
N SER A 131 -9.52 0.06 5.98
CA SER A 131 -8.40 0.09 6.92
C SER A 131 -8.42 -1.13 7.86
N THR A 132 -7.37 -1.25 8.72
CA THR A 132 -7.16 -2.41 9.57
C THR A 132 -6.42 -2.07 10.85
N LEU A 133 -6.66 -2.84 11.91
CA LEU A 133 -5.86 -2.81 13.14
C LEU A 133 -4.55 -3.60 13.05
N SER A 134 -4.30 -4.28 11.95
CA SER A 134 -3.14 -5.19 11.79
C SER A 134 -1.80 -4.49 11.90
N LYS A 135 -1.72 -3.18 11.60
CA LYS A 135 -0.45 -2.43 11.58
C LYS A 135 -0.25 -1.55 12.81
N THR A 136 -1.33 -1.23 13.51
CA THR A 136 -1.30 -0.34 14.67
C THR A 136 -1.55 -1.05 16.00
N VAL A 137 -2.33 -2.13 15.99
CA VAL A 137 -2.67 -2.91 17.19
C VAL A 137 -2.04 -4.31 17.14
N ALA A 138 -2.62 -5.23 16.39
CA ALA A 138 -2.10 -6.59 16.28
C ALA A 138 -2.61 -7.27 15.00
N PRO A 139 -1.72 -7.82 14.16
CA PRO A 139 -2.13 -8.49 12.92
C PRO A 139 -2.93 -9.78 13.18
N GLY A 140 -2.70 -10.45 14.31
CA GLY A 140 -3.40 -11.69 14.67
C GLY A 140 -4.89 -11.53 14.98
N LEU A 141 -5.37 -10.31 15.27
CA LEU A 141 -6.80 -10.06 15.52
C LEU A 141 -7.66 -10.19 14.25
N ARG A 142 -7.09 -10.01 13.07
CA ARG A 142 -7.80 -10.07 11.79
C ARG A 142 -8.99 -9.11 11.70
N VAL A 143 -8.88 -7.92 12.31
CA VAL A 143 -9.92 -6.89 12.31
C VAL A 143 -9.56 -5.78 11.33
N GLY A 144 -10.49 -5.49 10.45
CA GLY A 144 -10.47 -4.35 9.53
C GLY A 144 -11.89 -3.80 9.36
N TRP A 145 -12.02 -2.68 8.69
CA TRP A 145 -13.31 -2.04 8.44
C TRP A 145 -13.35 -1.39 7.07
N LEU A 146 -14.57 -1.18 6.59
CA LEU A 146 -14.89 -0.46 5.37
C LEU A 146 -15.84 0.69 5.71
N LEU A 147 -15.59 1.86 5.13
CA LEU A 147 -16.56 2.92 4.99
C LEU A 147 -17.01 2.94 3.54
N LEU A 148 -18.28 2.66 3.30
CA LEU A 148 -18.83 2.53 1.96
C LEU A 148 -20.07 3.44 1.80
N PRO A 149 -20.32 3.96 0.61
CA PRO A 149 -21.58 4.62 0.31
C PRO A 149 -22.77 3.65 0.45
N GLU A 150 -23.92 4.20 0.71
CA GLU A 150 -25.12 3.41 1.05
C GLU A 150 -25.48 2.38 -0.03
N TRP A 151 -25.40 2.78 -1.29
CA TRP A 151 -25.74 1.91 -2.43
C TRP A 151 -24.87 0.65 -2.54
N LEU A 152 -23.62 0.68 -2.00
CA LEU A 152 -22.69 -0.46 -2.05
C LEU A 152 -22.68 -1.28 -0.74
N ARG A 153 -23.02 -0.66 0.38
CA ARG A 153 -22.91 -1.25 1.71
C ARG A 153 -23.63 -2.58 1.86
N ASP A 154 -24.89 -2.65 1.43
CA ASP A 154 -25.73 -3.84 1.62
C ASP A 154 -25.28 -5.01 0.74
N ALA A 155 -24.81 -4.74 -0.48
CA ALA A 155 -24.23 -5.76 -1.35
C ALA A 155 -22.97 -6.38 -0.73
N VAL A 156 -22.07 -5.53 -0.20
CA VAL A 156 -20.85 -5.97 0.47
C VAL A 156 -21.16 -6.71 1.78
N ALA A 157 -22.18 -6.28 2.54
CA ALA A 157 -22.60 -6.97 3.76
C ALA A 157 -23.12 -8.39 3.46
N ARG A 158 -23.95 -8.56 2.43
CA ARG A 158 -24.41 -9.90 1.99
C ARG A 158 -23.25 -10.78 1.54
N LEU A 159 -22.31 -10.23 0.78
CA LEU A 159 -21.11 -10.96 0.37
C LEU A 159 -20.25 -11.37 1.58
N LYS A 160 -20.12 -10.49 2.57
CA LYS A 160 -19.42 -10.80 3.82
C LYS A 160 -20.04 -11.98 4.54
N GLN A 161 -21.38 -11.99 4.69
CA GLN A 161 -22.12 -13.11 5.29
C GLN A 161 -21.88 -14.42 4.52
N ALA A 162 -21.91 -14.39 3.20
CA ALA A 162 -21.67 -15.57 2.37
C ALA A 162 -20.22 -16.07 2.40
N THR A 163 -19.25 -15.17 2.66
CA THR A 163 -17.82 -15.51 2.60
C THR A 163 -17.30 -16.11 3.92
N ASP A 164 -17.61 -15.48 5.05
CA ASP A 164 -17.08 -15.88 6.35
C ASP A 164 -18.02 -15.60 7.53
N LEU A 165 -19.32 -15.39 7.22
CA LEU A 165 -20.39 -15.06 8.15
C LEU A 165 -20.16 -13.71 8.85
N HIS A 166 -19.12 -13.59 9.68
CA HIS A 166 -18.69 -12.34 10.32
C HIS A 166 -17.24 -12.42 10.81
N THR A 167 -16.63 -11.26 11.03
CA THR A 167 -15.36 -11.17 11.74
C THR A 167 -15.55 -11.65 13.20
N SER A 168 -14.60 -12.42 13.74
CA SER A 168 -14.66 -12.95 15.11
C SER A 168 -15.11 -11.89 16.12
N SER A 169 -16.23 -12.14 16.81
CA SER A 169 -16.77 -11.26 17.87
C SER A 169 -15.78 -11.10 19.02
N PHE A 170 -15.06 -12.17 19.37
CA PHE A 170 -14.01 -12.11 20.38
C PHE A 170 -12.90 -11.13 19.98
N ALA A 171 -12.40 -11.22 18.74
CA ALA A 171 -11.36 -10.32 18.26
C ALA A 171 -11.84 -8.86 18.19
N GLN A 172 -13.10 -8.64 17.81
CA GLN A 172 -13.71 -7.30 17.81
C GLN A 172 -13.81 -6.74 19.23
N GLU A 173 -14.21 -7.55 20.20
CA GLU A 173 -14.36 -7.13 21.60
C GLU A 173 -12.99 -6.83 22.23
N VAL A 174 -11.97 -7.65 21.98
CA VAL A 174 -10.57 -7.33 22.37
C VAL A 174 -10.12 -6.01 21.75
N ALA A 175 -10.38 -5.79 20.47
CA ALA A 175 -10.04 -4.55 19.79
C ALA A 175 -10.78 -3.34 20.41
N ARG A 176 -12.08 -3.47 20.67
CA ARG A 176 -12.90 -2.43 21.30
C ARG A 176 -12.34 -2.03 22.67
N HIS A 177 -12.06 -3.00 23.53
CA HIS A 177 -11.48 -2.75 24.84
C HIS A 177 -10.12 -2.06 24.76
N TYR A 178 -9.26 -2.53 23.85
CA TYR A 178 -7.95 -1.92 23.65
C TYR A 178 -8.06 -0.46 23.18
N LEU A 179 -8.93 -0.17 22.22
CA LEU A 179 -9.16 1.19 21.71
C LEU A 179 -9.76 2.10 22.80
N ALA A 180 -10.78 1.61 23.51
CA ALA A 180 -11.44 2.35 24.59
C ALA A 180 -10.50 2.66 25.77
N SER A 181 -9.46 1.85 26.00
CA SER A 181 -8.48 2.06 27.07
C SER A 181 -7.53 3.25 26.84
N GLY A 182 -7.55 3.89 25.66
CA GLY A 182 -6.62 4.96 25.29
C GLY A 182 -5.17 4.52 25.06
N ARG A 183 -4.84 3.25 25.25
CA ARG A 183 -3.45 2.72 25.11
C ARG A 183 -2.88 2.90 23.71
N LEU A 184 -3.73 2.94 22.68
CA LEU A 184 -3.26 3.19 21.32
C LEU A 184 -2.59 4.57 21.20
N ALA A 185 -3.18 5.60 21.81
CA ALA A 185 -2.64 6.98 21.78
C ALA A 185 -1.23 7.08 22.40
N THR A 186 -0.93 6.29 23.44
CA THR A 186 0.40 6.25 24.07
C THR A 186 1.38 5.34 23.33
N ARG A 187 0.89 4.32 22.62
CA ARG A 187 1.71 3.37 21.86
C ARG A 187 2.17 3.94 20.52
N LEU A 188 1.30 4.64 19.79
CA LEU A 188 1.60 5.14 18.45
C LEU A 188 2.86 6.02 18.38
N PRO A 189 3.11 6.97 19.27
CA PRO A 189 4.34 7.77 19.26
C PRO A 189 5.60 6.89 19.38
N ARG A 190 5.59 5.91 20.27
CA ARG A 190 6.72 4.96 20.44
C ARG A 190 6.95 4.10 19.21
N LEU A 191 5.86 3.64 18.58
CA LEU A 191 5.93 2.85 17.36
C LEU A 191 6.50 3.68 16.19
N ARG A 192 6.01 4.91 16.03
CA ARG A 192 6.50 5.87 15.02
C ARG A 192 7.98 6.18 15.22
N ASP A 193 8.43 6.41 16.45
CA ASP A 193 9.84 6.66 16.75
C ASP A 193 10.72 5.45 16.41
N ALA A 194 10.32 4.25 16.82
CA ALA A 194 11.04 3.02 16.47
C ALA A 194 11.14 2.81 14.95
N TYR A 195 10.06 3.07 14.21
CA TYR A 195 10.06 2.93 12.73
C TYR A 195 10.89 4.02 12.06
N ARG A 196 10.89 5.24 12.59
CA ARG A 196 11.75 6.33 12.12
C ARG A 196 13.23 5.95 12.22
N GLN A 197 13.66 5.44 13.39
CA GLN A 197 15.05 5.01 13.63
C GLN A 197 15.46 3.84 12.71
N ARG A 198 14.57 2.86 12.54
CA ARG A 198 14.81 1.70 11.68
C ARG A 198 14.87 2.07 10.20
N CYS A 199 13.96 2.93 9.75
CA CYS A 199 13.97 3.44 8.38
C CYS A 199 15.27 4.19 8.07
N ALA A 200 15.71 5.08 8.97
CA ALA A 200 16.97 5.80 8.82
C ALA A 200 18.15 4.83 8.75
N ALA A 201 18.24 3.87 9.69
CA ALA A 201 19.33 2.89 9.72
C ALA A 201 19.40 2.03 8.44
N LEU A 202 18.23 1.63 7.89
CA LEU A 202 18.16 0.91 6.63
C LEU A 202 18.60 1.79 5.46
N ALA A 203 18.08 3.01 5.35
CA ALA A 203 18.38 3.93 4.26
C ALA A 203 19.88 4.32 4.24
N ASP A 204 20.45 4.68 5.40
CA ASP A 204 21.86 5.02 5.54
C ASP A 204 22.76 3.84 5.14
N ALA A 205 22.43 2.62 5.61
CA ALA A 205 23.19 1.43 5.26
C ALA A 205 23.13 1.11 3.76
N LEU A 206 21.93 1.23 3.13
CA LEU A 206 21.78 1.02 1.69
C LEU A 206 22.57 2.05 0.89
N GLY A 207 22.50 3.34 1.27
CA GLY A 207 23.25 4.41 0.61
C GLY A 207 24.77 4.17 0.69
N ALA A 208 25.27 3.77 1.87
CA ALA A 208 26.68 3.47 2.07
C ALA A 208 27.16 2.23 1.29
N ALA A 209 26.33 1.17 1.24
CA ALA A 209 26.71 -0.10 0.62
C ALA A 209 26.58 -0.13 -0.90
N PHE A 210 25.59 0.56 -1.46
CA PHE A 210 25.27 0.48 -2.89
C PHE A 210 25.53 1.78 -3.66
N GLY A 211 25.52 2.95 -2.99
CA GLY A 211 25.68 4.23 -3.66
C GLY A 211 24.72 4.40 -4.84
N ALA A 212 25.23 4.81 -6.00
CA ALA A 212 24.45 5.02 -7.20
C ALA A 212 23.88 3.74 -7.84
N ARG A 213 24.34 2.55 -7.40
CA ARG A 213 23.83 1.26 -7.91
C ARG A 213 22.39 0.94 -7.47
N LEU A 214 21.88 1.61 -6.43
CA LEU A 214 20.55 1.38 -5.89
C LEU A 214 19.82 2.71 -5.68
N ALA A 215 18.83 2.98 -6.49
CA ALA A 215 17.99 4.17 -6.37
C ALA A 215 16.81 3.89 -5.41
N PHE A 216 16.58 4.77 -4.45
CA PHE A 216 15.45 4.72 -3.53
C PHE A 216 15.19 6.08 -2.88
N GLU A 217 13.95 6.28 -2.42
CA GLU A 217 13.56 7.42 -1.58
C GLU A 217 13.12 6.91 -0.21
N PRO A 218 13.68 7.40 0.90
CA PRO A 218 13.24 7.03 2.24
C PRO A 218 11.81 7.51 2.50
N PRO A 219 10.86 6.61 2.82
CA PRO A 219 9.46 6.96 3.00
C PRO A 219 9.24 7.85 4.24
N GLN A 220 8.17 8.63 4.22
CA GLN A 220 7.76 9.48 5.36
C GLN A 220 7.05 8.71 6.48
N GLY A 221 6.86 7.40 6.32
CA GLY A 221 6.17 6.54 7.25
C GLY A 221 6.01 5.11 6.72
N GLY A 222 5.02 4.39 7.24
CA GLY A 222 4.77 3.01 6.82
C GLY A 222 5.80 2.01 7.34
N MET A 223 6.07 0.98 6.54
CA MET A 223 6.86 -0.18 6.95
C MET A 223 7.88 -0.63 5.89
N PHE A 224 7.83 -0.05 4.68
CA PHE A 224 8.56 -0.54 3.51
C PHE A 224 9.40 0.55 2.88
N LEU A 225 10.55 0.16 2.35
CA LEU A 225 11.39 0.94 1.47
C LEU A 225 11.40 0.24 0.11
N TRP A 226 11.10 0.99 -0.94
CA TRP A 226 11.14 0.55 -2.31
C TRP A 226 12.44 0.99 -2.95
N ALA A 227 13.12 0.09 -3.61
CA ALA A 227 14.38 0.38 -4.26
C ALA A 227 14.45 -0.24 -5.67
N ARG A 228 15.31 0.33 -6.51
CA ARG A 228 15.56 -0.10 -7.87
C ARG A 228 17.06 -0.18 -8.14
N PHE A 229 17.55 -1.33 -8.58
CA PHE A 229 18.91 -1.44 -9.09
C PHE A 229 19.05 -0.70 -10.43
N THR A 230 20.15 0.06 -10.56
CA THR A 230 20.46 0.86 -11.74
C THR A 230 21.53 0.24 -12.64
N ASP A 231 22.16 -0.83 -12.14
CA ASP A 231 23.27 -1.55 -12.79
C ASP A 231 22.84 -2.82 -13.52
N GLY A 232 21.54 -3.02 -13.73
CA GLY A 232 21.01 -4.20 -14.39
C GLY A 232 20.76 -5.41 -13.49
N THR A 233 21.12 -5.34 -12.20
CA THR A 233 20.83 -6.42 -11.23
C THR A 233 19.34 -6.72 -11.17
N ARG A 234 18.99 -8.01 -11.20
CA ARG A 234 17.61 -8.51 -11.10
C ARG A 234 17.36 -9.14 -9.74
N PRO A 235 16.56 -8.51 -8.87
CA PRO A 235 16.28 -9.03 -7.53
C PRO A 235 15.74 -10.46 -7.49
N ARG A 236 14.93 -10.87 -8.46
CA ARG A 236 14.41 -12.25 -8.52
C ARG A 236 15.53 -13.28 -8.66
N GLU A 237 16.54 -12.99 -9.48
CA GLU A 237 17.70 -13.86 -9.68
C GLU A 237 18.66 -13.80 -8.48
N LEU A 238 18.72 -12.65 -7.79
CA LEU A 238 19.54 -12.46 -6.60
C LEU A 238 18.97 -13.17 -5.35
N LEU A 239 17.65 -13.32 -5.25
CA LEU A 239 16.97 -13.78 -4.03
C LEU A 239 17.46 -15.16 -3.52
N PRO A 240 17.66 -16.22 -4.34
CA PRO A 240 18.12 -17.51 -3.83
C PRO A 240 19.48 -17.41 -3.12
N ARG A 241 20.40 -16.61 -3.65
CA ARG A 241 21.74 -16.40 -3.07
C ARG A 241 21.66 -15.54 -1.81
N ALA A 242 20.78 -14.53 -1.80
CA ALA A 242 20.53 -13.71 -0.62
C ALA A 242 19.97 -14.55 0.54
N LEU A 243 19.03 -15.45 0.26
CA LEU A 243 18.49 -16.41 1.25
C LEU A 243 19.59 -17.32 1.81
N ALA A 244 20.46 -17.87 0.97
CA ALA A 244 21.59 -18.67 1.41
C ALA A 244 22.55 -17.88 2.34
N ASN A 245 22.65 -16.57 2.15
CA ASN A 245 23.43 -15.66 2.99
C ASN A 245 22.62 -15.07 4.18
N GLY A 246 21.43 -15.61 4.47
CA GLY A 246 20.61 -15.23 5.63
C GLY A 246 19.97 -13.86 5.53
N VAL A 247 19.71 -13.34 4.31
CA VAL A 247 18.96 -12.11 4.08
C VAL A 247 17.83 -12.34 3.08
N THR A 248 16.70 -11.69 3.29
CA THR A 248 15.54 -11.78 2.40
C THR A 248 14.95 -10.41 2.08
N PHE A 249 14.34 -10.31 0.93
CA PHE A 249 13.56 -9.17 0.44
C PHE A 249 12.45 -9.69 -0.48
N VAL A 250 11.57 -8.82 -0.94
CA VAL A 250 10.55 -9.22 -1.93
C VAL A 250 10.93 -8.61 -3.28
N PRO A 251 11.18 -9.44 -4.32
CA PRO A 251 11.36 -8.95 -5.69
C PRO A 251 10.15 -8.13 -6.15
N GLY A 252 10.42 -7.04 -6.84
CA GLY A 252 9.42 -6.03 -7.14
C GLY A 252 8.41 -6.44 -8.19
N ASP A 253 8.76 -7.32 -9.10
CA ASP A 253 7.91 -7.77 -10.20
C ASP A 253 6.55 -8.32 -9.74
N ALA A 254 6.45 -8.88 -8.53
CA ALA A 254 5.20 -9.36 -7.95
C ALA A 254 4.17 -8.26 -7.64
N PHE A 255 4.57 -6.99 -7.62
CA PHE A 255 3.71 -5.85 -7.30
C PHE A 255 3.14 -5.15 -8.54
N TYR A 256 3.30 -5.72 -9.70
CA TYR A 256 2.82 -5.17 -10.97
C TYR A 256 1.65 -5.99 -11.51
N ALA A 257 0.57 -5.31 -11.87
CA ALA A 257 -0.54 -5.94 -12.58
C ALA A 257 -0.17 -6.22 -14.05
N VAL A 258 0.61 -5.31 -14.65
CA VAL A 258 1.13 -5.39 -16.02
C VAL A 258 2.52 -4.75 -16.07
N ASP A 259 3.34 -5.11 -17.05
CA ASP A 259 4.64 -4.52 -17.37
C ASP A 259 5.57 -4.36 -16.13
N PRO A 260 5.98 -5.46 -15.50
CA PRO A 260 6.83 -5.42 -14.31
C PRO A 260 8.22 -4.84 -14.60
N ASP A 261 8.71 -3.95 -13.69
CA ASP A 261 10.12 -3.59 -13.68
C ASP A 261 10.93 -4.66 -12.92
N PRO A 262 11.78 -5.45 -13.62
CA PRO A 262 12.48 -6.58 -13.03
C PRO A 262 13.65 -6.18 -12.12
N HIS A 263 13.97 -4.88 -12.02
CA HIS A 263 15.10 -4.36 -11.25
C HIS A 263 14.70 -3.84 -9.86
N THR A 264 13.42 -3.94 -9.51
CA THR A 264 12.87 -3.39 -8.28
C THR A 264 12.79 -4.42 -7.15
N LEU A 265 12.85 -3.93 -5.91
CA LEU A 265 12.67 -4.75 -4.71
C LEU A 265 12.03 -3.94 -3.57
N ARG A 266 11.29 -4.67 -2.72
CA ARG A 266 10.76 -4.12 -1.48
C ARG A 266 11.53 -4.63 -0.27
N LEU A 267 12.01 -3.72 0.56
CA LEU A 267 12.65 -3.97 1.84
C LEU A 267 11.69 -3.61 2.99
N ASN A 268 11.82 -4.31 4.12
CA ASN A 268 10.99 -4.08 5.30
C ASN A 268 11.86 -3.65 6.47
N PHE A 269 11.50 -2.54 7.14
CA PHE A 269 12.20 -2.05 8.32
C PHE A 269 11.42 -2.24 9.62
N SER A 270 10.24 -2.87 9.58
CA SER A 270 9.37 -2.96 10.77
C SER A 270 9.76 -4.04 11.77
N ALA A 271 10.43 -5.10 11.33
CA ALA A 271 10.66 -6.30 12.13
C ALA A 271 11.99 -6.34 12.88
N CYS A 272 13.07 -5.81 12.28
CA CYS A 272 14.40 -5.89 12.83
C CYS A 272 14.82 -4.59 13.52
N ASP A 273 15.72 -4.67 14.51
CA ASP A 273 16.38 -3.51 15.09
C ASP A 273 17.41 -2.90 14.12
N PRO A 274 17.94 -1.69 14.41
CA PRO A 274 18.90 -1.02 13.54
C PRO A 274 20.20 -1.79 13.30
N VAL A 275 20.66 -2.59 14.24
CA VAL A 275 21.91 -3.37 14.11
C VAL A 275 21.70 -4.49 13.09
N ARG A 276 20.62 -5.26 13.25
CA ARG A 276 20.27 -6.34 12.32
C ARG A 276 19.94 -5.84 10.91
N LEU A 277 19.36 -4.64 10.79
CA LEU A 277 19.12 -4.02 9.48
C LEU A 277 20.44 -3.71 8.77
N ARG A 278 21.43 -3.12 9.45
CA ARG A 278 22.76 -2.87 8.87
C ARG A 278 23.47 -4.16 8.48
N GLU A 279 23.41 -5.19 9.33
CA GLU A 279 23.96 -6.50 9.03
C GLU A 279 23.29 -7.13 7.79
N GLY A 280 21.97 -7.06 7.70
CA GLY A 280 21.22 -7.55 6.53
C GLY A 280 21.63 -6.84 5.23
N VAL A 281 21.83 -5.51 5.29
CA VAL A 281 22.31 -4.75 4.12
C VAL A 281 23.73 -5.15 3.74
N ALA A 282 24.64 -5.36 4.71
CA ALA A 282 26.01 -5.81 4.42
C ALA A 282 26.01 -7.18 3.71
N ARG A 283 25.19 -8.13 4.18
CA ARG A 283 25.01 -9.45 3.54
C ARG A 283 24.42 -9.33 2.13
N LEU A 284 23.44 -8.44 1.93
CA LEU A 284 22.84 -8.20 0.63
C LEU A 284 23.87 -7.62 -0.35
N ALA A 285 24.68 -6.67 0.09
CA ALA A 285 25.72 -6.05 -0.72
C ALA A 285 26.80 -7.06 -1.13
N ALA A 286 27.28 -7.89 -0.21
CA ALA A 286 28.21 -8.99 -0.50
C ALA A 286 27.65 -9.97 -1.52
N THR A 287 26.35 -10.30 -1.41
CA THR A 287 25.67 -11.18 -2.36
C THR A 287 25.58 -10.56 -3.77
N ALA A 288 25.25 -9.27 -3.84
CA ALA A 288 25.11 -8.56 -5.12
C ALA A 288 26.47 -8.36 -5.80
N SER A 289 27.56 -8.13 -5.05
CA SER A 289 28.91 -7.99 -5.60
C SER A 289 29.49 -9.31 -6.14
N ALA A 290 29.13 -10.44 -5.57
CA ALA A 290 29.55 -11.76 -6.05
C ALA A 290 28.75 -12.26 -7.27
N ALA A 291 27.79 -11.48 -7.77
CA ALA A 291 26.94 -11.80 -8.92
C ALA A 291 27.40 -11.15 -10.24
N GLY A 292 28.30 -10.15 -10.15
CA GLY A 292 28.97 -9.52 -11.30
C GLY A 292 30.35 -10.09 -11.46
#